data_f257abbbb637fa512ad6128b1bb54dc7
#
_entry.id   f257abbbb637fa512ad6128b1bb54dc7
#
_cell.length_a   1.000
_cell.length_b   1.000
_cell.length_c   1.000
_cell.angle_alpha   90.00
_cell.angle_beta   90.00
_cell.angle_gamma   90.00
#
_symmetry.space_group_name_H-M   'P 1'
#
loop_
_entity.id
_entity.type
_entity.pdbx_description
1 polymer ?
#
loop_
_entity_poly.entity_id
_entity_poly.type
_entity_poly.pdbx_seq_one_letter_code
_entity_poly.pdbx_strand_id
1 'polypeptide(L)'
;MKRIVLLISVAAIALLGSSKVSAQGKYGPDSTECIKYLSYYTEYYKQKNYDAALPNWRQAYRYCPPTSRYSMLSDGTTLIRNLIQKNQNNPVYKEKLVDSLMTLYNQRVEFWPKYATSSLNNMALDMYNYMKDEPAKLLEGLTGVIEQTKSKTRPNIFLFQISTAVDLYKNGLLDPETVISIYETGVQYLGEITPKNDVEARSIEKTITDFESVFITSQVASCDNLITLFTPRYEADPQNLELSKNIVRMMSLTEGCMDNDLFLNAVQTVYTLEPSHTSAYYLY
;
A
#
# COMPACT_ATOMS: atom_id res chain seq x y z
N MET A 1 -44.06 -60.63 41.15
CA MET A 1 -43.86 -59.75 39.96
C MET A 1 -42.42 -59.23 40.05
N LYS A 2 -41.53 -59.92 39.35
CA LYS A 2 -40.05 -59.60 39.35
C LYS A 2 -39.81 -58.81 38.07
N ARG A 3 -39.40 -57.55 38.20
CA ARG A 3 -38.93 -56.73 37.09
C ARG A 3 -37.43 -57.02 36.85
N ILE A 4 -37.16 -57.63 35.70
CA ILE A 4 -35.79 -57.83 35.20
C ILE A 4 -35.39 -56.52 34.52
N VAL A 5 -34.34 -55.89 35.07
CA VAL A 5 -33.66 -54.72 34.47
C VAL A 5 -32.54 -55.24 33.59
N LEU A 6 -32.72 -55.07 32.28
CA LEU A 6 -31.74 -55.42 31.25
C LEU A 6 -30.73 -54.29 31.14
N LEU A 7 -29.49 -54.49 31.61
CA LEU A 7 -28.37 -53.60 31.43
C LEU A 7 -27.81 -53.80 30.01
N ILE A 8 -28.08 -52.86 29.11
CA ILE A 8 -27.45 -52.80 27.80
C ILE A 8 -26.15 -52.02 27.97
N SER A 9 -25.03 -52.75 27.99
CA SER A 9 -23.68 -52.17 27.93
C SER A 9 -23.40 -51.74 26.47
N VAL A 10 -23.46 -50.47 26.21
CA VAL A 10 -23.00 -49.86 24.95
C VAL A 10 -21.47 -49.78 25.00
N ALA A 11 -20.83 -50.70 24.33
CA ALA A 11 -19.39 -50.60 24.06
C ALA A 11 -19.16 -49.50 23.00
N ALA A 12 -18.77 -48.32 23.44
CA ALA A 12 -18.30 -47.25 22.57
C ALA A 12 -16.92 -47.66 22.03
N ILE A 13 -16.89 -48.17 20.80
CA ILE A 13 -15.66 -48.35 20.02
C ILE A 13 -15.22 -46.93 19.62
N ALA A 14 -14.29 -46.40 20.43
CA ALA A 14 -13.52 -45.21 20.03
C ALA A 14 -12.64 -45.58 18.83
N LEU A 15 -13.14 -45.33 17.61
CA LEU A 15 -12.30 -45.26 16.43
C LEU A 15 -11.36 -44.04 16.61
N LEU A 16 -10.25 -44.26 17.27
CA LEU A 16 -9.09 -43.41 17.19
C LEU A 16 -8.59 -43.45 15.74
N GLY A 17 -9.22 -42.66 14.89
CA GLY A 17 -8.63 -42.20 13.65
C GLY A 17 -7.36 -41.48 14.05
N SER A 18 -6.23 -42.19 14.08
CA SER A 18 -4.92 -41.58 14.10
C SER A 18 -4.76 -40.77 12.81
N SER A 19 -5.31 -39.55 12.80
CA SER A 19 -4.80 -38.51 11.94
C SER A 19 -3.32 -38.42 12.26
N LYS A 20 -2.49 -38.94 11.37
CA LYS A 20 -1.08 -38.64 11.35
C LYS A 20 -0.99 -37.15 11.18
N VAL A 21 -0.97 -36.41 12.29
CA VAL A 21 -0.41 -35.10 12.35
C VAL A 21 1.06 -35.34 12.07
N SER A 22 1.37 -35.43 10.78
CA SER A 22 2.73 -35.34 10.28
C SER A 22 3.20 -33.99 10.80
N ALA A 23 4.10 -34.01 11.79
CA ALA A 23 4.87 -32.83 12.14
C ALA A 23 5.71 -32.53 10.92
N GLN A 24 5.06 -31.88 9.91
CA GLN A 24 5.72 -31.44 8.72
C GLN A 24 6.72 -30.37 9.17
N GLY A 25 8.00 -30.75 9.15
CA GLY A 25 9.07 -29.85 9.49
C GLY A 25 9.01 -28.62 8.61
N LYS A 26 9.77 -27.59 8.96
CA LYS A 26 9.88 -26.28 8.28
C LYS A 26 9.85 -26.35 6.74
N TYR A 27 10.28 -27.43 6.15
CA TYR A 27 10.42 -27.60 4.70
C TYR A 27 9.29 -28.43 4.04
N GLY A 28 8.26 -28.80 4.81
CA GLY A 28 7.09 -29.51 4.29
C GLY A 28 7.33 -30.99 3.95
N PRO A 29 6.36 -31.64 3.26
CA PRO A 29 6.43 -33.06 2.92
C PRO A 29 7.58 -33.38 1.96
N ASP A 30 7.88 -32.49 1.02
CA ASP A 30 8.93 -32.65 0.02
C ASP A 30 10.28 -32.06 0.49
N SER A 31 10.59 -32.20 1.78
CA SER A 31 11.72 -31.53 2.44
C SER A 31 13.07 -31.77 1.76
N THR A 32 13.30 -32.96 1.19
CA THR A 32 14.54 -33.30 0.48
C THR A 32 14.70 -32.45 -0.79
N GLU A 33 13.66 -32.40 -1.62
CA GLU A 33 13.67 -31.60 -2.85
C GLU A 33 13.66 -30.08 -2.54
N CYS A 34 12.91 -29.69 -1.52
CA CYS A 34 12.90 -28.30 -1.05
C CYS A 34 14.32 -27.84 -0.66
N ILE A 35 14.99 -28.55 0.24
CA ILE A 35 16.35 -28.20 0.71
C ILE A 35 17.36 -28.21 -0.43
N LYS A 36 17.29 -29.19 -1.30
CA LYS A 36 18.17 -29.34 -2.48
C LYS A 36 18.05 -28.09 -3.39
N TYR A 37 16.82 -27.73 -3.80
CA TYR A 37 16.63 -26.61 -4.71
C TYR A 37 16.83 -25.25 -4.04
N LEU A 38 16.55 -25.11 -2.74
CA LEU A 38 16.94 -23.91 -1.98
C LEU A 38 18.47 -23.72 -2.02
N SER A 39 19.24 -24.78 -1.87
CA SER A 39 20.71 -24.70 -1.93
C SER A 39 21.20 -24.31 -3.32
N TYR A 40 20.71 -24.99 -4.36
CA TYR A 40 21.13 -24.75 -5.73
C TYR A 40 20.83 -23.32 -6.21
N TYR A 41 19.58 -22.83 -6.05
CA TYR A 41 19.28 -21.49 -6.50
C TYR A 41 20.08 -20.45 -5.71
N THR A 42 20.25 -20.64 -4.40
CA THR A 42 20.95 -19.68 -3.53
C THR A 42 22.41 -19.54 -3.95
N GLU A 43 23.07 -20.63 -4.36
CA GLU A 43 24.44 -20.59 -4.83
C GLU A 43 24.59 -19.74 -6.10
N TYR A 44 23.77 -19.98 -7.12
CA TYR A 44 23.76 -19.15 -8.33
C TYR A 44 23.31 -17.71 -8.08
N TYR A 45 22.34 -17.51 -7.18
CA TYR A 45 21.82 -16.19 -6.84
C TYR A 45 22.90 -15.30 -6.19
N LYS A 46 23.69 -15.86 -5.26
CA LYS A 46 24.83 -15.16 -4.64
C LYS A 46 25.88 -14.71 -5.67
N GLN A 47 26.08 -15.51 -6.70
CA GLN A 47 26.98 -15.20 -7.83
C GLN A 47 26.35 -14.21 -8.83
N LYS A 48 25.11 -13.74 -8.57
CA LYS A 48 24.30 -12.93 -9.51
C LYS A 48 24.05 -13.60 -10.86
N ASN A 49 24.22 -14.91 -10.93
CA ASN A 49 23.87 -15.71 -12.10
C ASN A 49 22.38 -16.06 -12.06
N TYR A 50 21.55 -15.06 -12.36
CA TYR A 50 20.10 -15.17 -12.25
C TYR A 50 19.50 -16.14 -13.25
N ASP A 51 20.12 -16.34 -14.40
CA ASP A 51 19.65 -17.31 -15.41
C ASP A 51 19.78 -18.76 -14.91
N ALA A 52 20.88 -19.09 -14.26
CA ALA A 52 21.05 -20.41 -13.65
C ALA A 52 20.28 -20.55 -12.32
N ALA A 53 20.07 -19.44 -11.60
CA ALA A 53 19.28 -19.44 -10.36
C ALA A 53 17.79 -19.70 -10.62
N LEU A 54 17.22 -19.09 -11.66
CA LEU A 54 15.77 -19.07 -11.92
C LEU A 54 15.13 -20.48 -12.03
N PRO A 55 15.64 -21.45 -12.81
CA PRO A 55 15.04 -22.78 -12.89
C PRO A 55 15.09 -23.52 -11.55
N ASN A 56 16.16 -23.37 -10.79
CA ASN A 56 16.28 -23.98 -9.47
C ASN A 56 15.35 -23.29 -8.44
N TRP A 57 15.23 -21.98 -8.51
CA TRP A 57 14.29 -21.23 -7.69
C TRP A 57 12.83 -21.62 -7.96
N ARG A 58 12.44 -21.84 -9.23
CA ARG A 58 11.09 -22.33 -9.57
C ARG A 58 10.80 -23.68 -8.95
N GLN A 59 11.79 -24.60 -8.87
CA GLN A 59 11.63 -25.87 -8.19
C GLN A 59 11.54 -25.69 -6.67
N ALA A 60 12.38 -24.83 -6.08
CA ALA A 60 12.28 -24.49 -4.67
C ALA A 60 10.88 -23.92 -4.34
N TYR A 61 10.39 -22.98 -5.14
CA TYR A 61 9.07 -22.37 -4.98
C TYR A 61 7.93 -23.40 -5.10
N ARG A 62 8.11 -24.44 -5.91
CA ARG A 62 7.13 -25.52 -6.08
C ARG A 62 7.10 -26.49 -4.89
N TYR A 63 8.26 -26.88 -4.36
CA TYR A 63 8.38 -27.92 -3.33
C TYR A 63 8.38 -27.38 -1.91
N CYS A 64 8.80 -26.12 -1.71
CA CYS A 64 8.90 -25.55 -0.38
C CYS A 64 7.61 -24.83 0.03
N PRO A 65 7.16 -24.99 1.28
CA PRO A 65 6.17 -24.09 1.85
C PRO A 65 6.66 -22.64 1.82
N PRO A 66 5.79 -21.65 1.62
CA PRO A 66 6.17 -20.22 1.61
C PRO A 66 6.78 -19.76 2.95
N THR A 67 6.49 -20.47 4.03
CA THR A 67 7.04 -20.24 5.38
C THR A 67 8.44 -20.86 5.58
N SER A 68 8.94 -21.65 4.64
CA SER A 68 10.24 -22.35 4.78
C SER A 68 11.41 -21.38 4.88
N ARG A 69 11.42 -20.32 4.06
CA ARG A 69 12.51 -19.35 4.01
C ARG A 69 12.07 -18.03 3.39
N TYR A 70 12.18 -16.92 4.15
CA TYR A 70 11.85 -15.60 3.65
C TYR A 70 12.60 -15.23 2.36
N SER A 71 13.91 -15.55 2.30
CA SER A 71 14.72 -15.23 1.11
C SER A 71 14.23 -15.91 -0.16
N MET A 72 13.56 -17.06 -0.09
CA MET A 72 12.97 -17.70 -1.27
C MET A 72 11.96 -16.76 -1.97
N LEU A 73 11.12 -16.08 -1.20
CA LEU A 73 10.15 -15.13 -1.74
C LEU A 73 10.81 -13.79 -2.13
N SER A 74 11.76 -13.29 -1.33
CA SER A 74 12.42 -12.00 -1.61
C SER A 74 13.39 -12.10 -2.80
N ASP A 75 14.14 -13.19 -2.92
CA ASP A 75 15.04 -13.43 -4.05
C ASP A 75 14.23 -13.67 -5.33
N GLY A 76 13.08 -14.34 -5.19
CA GLY A 76 12.12 -14.53 -6.27
C GLY A 76 11.68 -13.22 -6.91
N THR A 77 11.42 -12.17 -6.11
CA THR A 77 11.08 -10.85 -6.68
C THR A 77 12.21 -10.28 -7.54
N THR A 78 13.47 -10.48 -7.15
CA THR A 78 14.63 -10.05 -7.95
C THR A 78 14.76 -10.86 -9.24
N LEU A 79 14.58 -12.18 -9.17
CA LEU A 79 14.63 -13.05 -10.36
C LEU A 79 13.52 -12.71 -11.36
N ILE A 80 12.30 -12.45 -10.87
CA ILE A 80 11.17 -12.06 -11.73
C ILE A 80 11.40 -10.67 -12.34
N ARG A 81 11.91 -9.68 -11.60
CA ARG A 81 12.28 -8.36 -12.18
C ARG A 81 13.32 -8.50 -13.29
N ASN A 82 14.34 -9.33 -13.09
CA ASN A 82 15.33 -9.60 -14.12
C ASN A 82 14.68 -10.22 -15.36
N LEU A 83 13.73 -11.12 -15.17
CA LEU A 83 13.00 -11.73 -16.28
C LEU A 83 12.09 -10.72 -16.99
N ILE A 84 11.41 -9.83 -16.28
CA ILE A 84 10.63 -8.72 -16.85
C ILE A 84 11.54 -7.84 -17.73
N GLN A 85 12.70 -7.46 -17.21
CA GLN A 85 13.66 -6.62 -17.94
C GLN A 85 14.11 -7.26 -19.24
N LYS A 86 14.31 -8.58 -19.26
CA LYS A 86 14.70 -9.33 -20.48
C LYS A 86 13.56 -9.51 -21.48
N ASN A 87 12.31 -9.34 -21.06
CA ASN A 87 11.13 -9.61 -21.88
C ASN A 87 10.26 -8.36 -22.13
N GLN A 88 10.84 -7.17 -22.11
CA GLN A 88 10.10 -5.91 -22.30
C GLN A 88 9.37 -5.84 -23.65
N ASN A 89 9.89 -6.50 -24.68
CA ASN A 89 9.31 -6.53 -26.01
C ASN A 89 8.17 -7.56 -26.17
N ASN A 90 7.82 -8.28 -25.11
CA ASN A 90 6.72 -9.25 -25.12
C ASN A 90 5.68 -8.83 -24.05
N PRO A 91 4.71 -7.97 -24.41
CA PRO A 91 3.78 -7.39 -23.45
C PRO A 91 2.93 -8.43 -22.72
N VAL A 92 2.46 -9.46 -23.43
CA VAL A 92 1.64 -10.54 -22.83
C VAL A 92 2.42 -11.35 -21.80
N TYR A 93 3.70 -11.63 -22.08
CA TYR A 93 4.53 -12.34 -21.12
C TYR A 93 4.97 -11.44 -19.97
N LYS A 94 5.27 -10.16 -20.23
CA LYS A 94 5.57 -9.15 -19.21
C LYS A 94 4.43 -9.06 -18.20
N GLU A 95 3.18 -8.95 -18.65
CA GLU A 95 1.98 -8.90 -17.77
C GLU A 95 1.93 -10.09 -16.81
N LYS A 96 2.06 -11.32 -17.32
CA LYS A 96 2.10 -12.54 -16.50
C LYS A 96 3.23 -12.54 -15.47
N LEU A 97 4.38 -11.95 -15.81
CA LEU A 97 5.51 -11.81 -14.90
C LEU A 97 5.23 -10.77 -13.81
N VAL A 98 4.56 -9.66 -14.15
CA VAL A 98 4.11 -8.65 -13.18
C VAL A 98 3.11 -9.27 -12.19
N ASP A 99 2.14 -10.06 -12.66
CA ASP A 99 1.21 -10.78 -11.79
C ASP A 99 1.93 -11.76 -10.84
N SER A 100 2.93 -12.47 -11.38
CA SER A 100 3.77 -13.35 -10.57
C SER A 100 4.56 -12.58 -9.50
N LEU A 101 5.04 -11.39 -9.84
CA LEU A 101 5.75 -10.49 -8.93
C LEU A 101 4.82 -10.01 -7.80
N MET A 102 3.60 -9.58 -8.13
CA MET A 102 2.59 -9.18 -7.14
C MET A 102 2.20 -10.34 -6.23
N THR A 103 2.06 -11.55 -6.78
CA THR A 103 1.80 -12.77 -6.00
C THR A 103 2.90 -13.02 -4.96
N LEU A 104 4.18 -12.87 -5.32
CA LEU A 104 5.29 -13.02 -4.39
C LEU A 104 5.26 -11.98 -3.26
N TYR A 105 4.87 -10.74 -3.55
CA TYR A 105 4.70 -9.71 -2.53
C TYR A 105 3.56 -10.04 -1.58
N ASN A 106 2.41 -10.46 -2.09
CA ASN A 106 1.27 -10.86 -1.27
C ASN A 106 1.64 -12.03 -0.33
N GLN A 107 2.35 -13.03 -0.83
CA GLN A 107 2.86 -14.13 0.00
C GLN A 107 3.85 -13.64 1.06
N ARG A 108 4.70 -12.65 0.76
CA ARG A 108 5.60 -12.05 1.77
C ARG A 108 4.82 -11.33 2.87
N VAL A 109 3.74 -10.66 2.54
CA VAL A 109 2.86 -9.99 3.50
C VAL A 109 2.15 -11.02 4.38
N GLU A 110 1.57 -12.05 3.77
CA GLU A 110 0.80 -13.09 4.43
C GLU A 110 1.66 -13.96 5.37
N PHE A 111 2.73 -14.53 4.83
CA PHE A 111 3.52 -15.54 5.55
C PHE A 111 4.67 -14.95 6.38
N TRP A 112 5.00 -13.69 6.19
CA TRP A 112 6.10 -13.00 6.88
C TRP A 112 5.71 -11.61 7.39
N PRO A 113 4.75 -11.50 8.35
CA PRO A 113 4.19 -10.21 8.81
C PRO A 113 5.25 -9.22 9.30
N LYS A 114 6.36 -9.71 9.86
CA LYS A 114 7.50 -8.88 10.28
C LYS A 114 8.03 -8.00 9.14
N TYR A 115 7.89 -8.46 7.90
CA TYR A 115 8.39 -7.77 6.71
C TYR A 115 7.25 -7.18 5.85
N ALA A 116 5.99 -7.18 6.35
CA ALA A 116 4.83 -6.73 5.58
C ALA A 116 4.99 -5.29 5.07
N THR A 117 5.29 -4.33 5.94
CA THR A 117 5.49 -2.92 5.56
C THR A 117 6.55 -2.75 4.47
N SER A 118 7.70 -3.42 4.61
CA SER A 118 8.77 -3.33 3.60
C SER A 118 8.38 -4.01 2.29
N SER A 119 7.60 -5.08 2.36
CA SER A 119 7.09 -5.80 1.19
C SER A 119 6.08 -4.97 0.42
N LEU A 120 5.12 -4.35 1.10
CA LEU A 120 4.12 -3.45 0.52
C LEU A 120 4.77 -2.22 -0.13
N ASN A 121 5.71 -1.57 0.55
CA ASN A 121 6.44 -0.44 -0.02
C ASN A 121 7.23 -0.83 -1.30
N ASN A 122 7.86 -2.01 -1.32
CA ASN A 122 8.56 -2.48 -2.52
C ASN A 122 7.57 -2.89 -3.63
N MET A 123 6.41 -3.45 -3.26
CA MET A 123 5.32 -3.76 -4.19
C MET A 123 4.83 -2.50 -4.91
N ALA A 124 4.58 -1.41 -4.17
CA ALA A 124 4.16 -0.13 -4.74
C ALA A 124 5.17 0.45 -5.73
N LEU A 125 6.48 0.33 -5.42
CA LEU A 125 7.53 0.76 -6.36
C LEU A 125 7.52 -0.05 -7.66
N ASP A 126 7.33 -1.36 -7.57
CA ASP A 126 7.26 -2.22 -8.75
C ASP A 126 5.96 -2.02 -9.53
N MET A 127 4.82 -1.80 -8.85
CA MET A 127 3.57 -1.39 -9.51
C MET A 127 3.79 -0.12 -10.33
N TYR A 128 4.37 0.91 -9.75
CA TYR A 128 4.65 2.16 -10.47
C TYR A 128 5.61 1.97 -11.64
N ASN A 129 6.58 1.06 -11.54
CA ASN A 129 7.52 0.78 -12.63
C ASN A 129 6.92 -0.02 -13.79
N TYR A 130 5.98 -0.92 -13.51
CA TYR A 130 5.55 -1.92 -14.47
C TYR A 130 4.09 -1.84 -14.90
N MET A 131 3.23 -1.05 -14.21
CA MET A 131 1.79 -0.99 -14.45
C MET A 131 1.31 0.39 -14.92
N LYS A 132 2.18 1.24 -15.44
CA LYS A 132 1.81 2.58 -15.93
C LYS A 132 0.81 2.55 -17.09
N ASP A 133 0.79 1.46 -17.85
CA ASP A 133 -0.14 1.26 -18.94
C ASP A 133 -1.57 0.93 -18.46
N GLU A 134 -1.74 0.64 -17.16
CA GLU A 134 -3.01 0.34 -16.48
C GLU A 134 -3.23 1.32 -15.30
N PRO A 135 -3.39 2.64 -15.55
CA PRO A 135 -3.34 3.64 -14.48
C PRO A 135 -4.45 3.49 -13.43
N ALA A 136 -5.63 2.99 -13.78
CA ALA A 136 -6.70 2.74 -12.82
C ALA A 136 -6.31 1.61 -11.83
N LYS A 137 -5.77 0.50 -12.33
CA LYS A 137 -5.29 -0.62 -11.52
C LYS A 137 -4.06 -0.22 -10.69
N LEU A 138 -3.18 0.63 -11.25
CA LEU A 138 -2.05 1.19 -10.53
C LEU A 138 -2.53 2.05 -9.35
N LEU A 139 -3.49 2.95 -9.57
CA LEU A 139 -4.04 3.81 -8.52
C LEU A 139 -4.66 2.99 -7.40
N GLU A 140 -5.48 1.97 -7.73
CA GLU A 140 -6.07 1.05 -6.76
C GLU A 140 -5.00 0.35 -5.91
N GLY A 141 -3.96 -0.18 -6.57
CA GLY A 141 -2.86 -0.86 -5.88
C GLY A 141 -2.06 0.05 -4.97
N LEU A 142 -1.72 1.29 -5.40
CA LEU A 142 -1.02 2.27 -4.59
C LEU A 142 -1.87 2.70 -3.39
N THR A 143 -3.18 2.92 -3.58
CA THR A 143 -4.13 3.25 -2.51
C THR A 143 -4.17 2.15 -1.46
N GLY A 144 -4.33 0.89 -1.87
CA GLY A 144 -4.34 -0.25 -0.95
C GLY A 144 -3.03 -0.44 -0.18
N VAL A 145 -1.88 -0.09 -0.75
CA VAL A 145 -0.60 -0.07 -0.02
C VAL A 145 -0.57 1.05 1.02
N ILE A 146 -0.99 2.26 0.66
CA ILE A 146 -1.00 3.42 1.56
C ILE A 146 -1.95 3.19 2.74
N GLU A 147 -3.15 2.66 2.51
CA GLU A 147 -4.11 2.32 3.56
C GLU A 147 -3.55 1.34 4.59
N GLN A 148 -2.77 0.35 4.13
CA GLN A 148 -2.16 -0.65 5.01
C GLN A 148 -0.91 -0.14 5.73
N THR A 149 -0.14 0.75 5.12
CA THR A 149 1.15 1.20 5.67
C THR A 149 1.10 2.58 6.31
N LYS A 150 0.11 3.42 5.95
CA LYS A 150 -0.14 4.77 6.51
C LYS A 150 1.15 5.61 6.52
N SER A 151 1.50 6.23 7.63
CA SER A 151 2.76 6.99 7.80
C SER A 151 4.05 6.16 7.71
N LYS A 152 3.96 4.82 7.59
CA LYS A 152 5.11 3.96 7.25
C LYS A 152 5.29 3.76 5.75
N THR A 153 4.45 4.38 4.93
CA THR A 153 4.61 4.43 3.48
C THR A 153 5.84 5.28 3.12
N ARG A 154 6.62 4.85 2.15
CA ARG A 154 7.72 5.69 1.64
C ARG A 154 7.17 6.95 0.97
N PRO A 155 7.73 8.15 1.24
CA PRO A 155 7.18 9.43 0.76
C PRO A 155 6.89 9.49 -0.74
N ASN A 156 7.78 8.94 -1.57
CA ASN A 156 7.62 8.94 -3.02
C ASN A 156 6.40 8.14 -3.53
N ILE A 157 5.86 7.22 -2.74
CA ILE A 157 4.66 6.45 -3.11
C ILE A 157 3.42 7.34 -3.10
N PHE A 158 3.32 8.30 -2.17
CA PHE A 158 2.27 9.31 -2.18
C PHE A 158 2.34 10.18 -3.45
N LEU A 159 3.56 10.56 -3.87
CA LEU A 159 3.75 11.31 -5.11
C LEU A 159 3.32 10.49 -6.33
N PHE A 160 3.60 9.19 -6.37
CA PHE A 160 3.14 8.31 -7.44
C PHE A 160 1.62 8.20 -7.47
N GLN A 161 0.98 8.07 -6.29
CA GLN A 161 -0.48 8.00 -6.18
C GLN A 161 -1.15 9.28 -6.69
N ILE A 162 -0.75 10.45 -6.18
CA ILE A 162 -1.37 11.72 -6.60
C ILE A 162 -1.13 12.01 -8.08
N SER A 163 0.06 11.74 -8.61
CA SER A 163 0.36 11.91 -10.02
C SER A 163 -0.53 11.02 -10.90
N THR A 164 -0.70 9.74 -10.51
CA THR A 164 -1.59 8.81 -11.24
C THR A 164 -3.05 9.24 -11.16
N ALA A 165 -3.51 9.72 -10.00
CA ALA A 165 -4.86 10.21 -9.81
C ALA A 165 -5.15 11.47 -10.64
N VAL A 166 -4.21 12.42 -10.67
CA VAL A 166 -4.29 13.64 -11.49
C VAL A 166 -4.31 13.32 -12.99
N ASP A 167 -3.50 12.36 -13.43
CA ASP A 167 -3.52 11.93 -14.84
C ASP A 167 -4.85 11.30 -15.23
N LEU A 168 -5.43 10.46 -14.36
CA LEU A 168 -6.77 9.89 -14.55
C LEU A 168 -7.86 10.98 -14.59
N TYR A 169 -7.80 11.95 -13.67
CA TYR A 169 -8.72 13.09 -13.65
C TYR A 169 -8.65 13.92 -14.93
N LYS A 170 -7.45 14.29 -15.39
CA LYS A 170 -7.25 15.04 -16.63
C LYS A 170 -7.78 14.33 -17.88
N ASN A 171 -7.85 13.00 -17.82
CA ASN A 171 -8.43 12.17 -18.88
C ASN A 171 -9.95 11.89 -18.69
N GLY A 172 -10.59 12.50 -17.69
CA GLY A 172 -12.03 12.32 -17.40
C GLY A 172 -12.38 10.93 -16.85
N LEU A 173 -11.40 10.19 -16.29
CA LEU A 173 -11.56 8.84 -15.76
C LEU A 173 -11.62 8.80 -14.23
N LEU A 174 -11.46 9.94 -13.56
CA LEU A 174 -11.58 10.07 -12.11
C LEU A 174 -12.26 11.39 -11.78
N ASP A 175 -13.08 11.40 -10.73
CA ASP A 175 -13.75 12.59 -10.24
C ASP A 175 -12.81 13.45 -9.38
N PRO A 176 -13.08 14.77 -9.27
CA PRO A 176 -12.25 15.68 -8.49
C PRO A 176 -12.26 15.36 -6.99
N GLU A 177 -13.36 14.87 -6.43
CA GLU A 177 -13.51 14.53 -5.01
C GLU A 177 -12.54 13.44 -4.60
N THR A 178 -12.38 12.41 -5.44
CA THR A 178 -11.41 11.33 -5.20
C THR A 178 -9.98 11.86 -5.18
N VAL A 179 -9.60 12.77 -6.10
CA VAL A 179 -8.24 13.36 -6.10
C VAL A 179 -8.00 14.20 -4.85
N ILE A 180 -9.00 14.98 -4.43
CA ILE A 180 -8.93 15.81 -3.21
C ILE A 180 -8.77 14.90 -1.97
N SER A 181 -9.54 13.82 -1.87
CA SER A 181 -9.43 12.85 -0.77
C SER A 181 -8.05 12.18 -0.71
N ILE A 182 -7.46 11.85 -1.86
CA ILE A 182 -6.08 11.35 -1.97
C ILE A 182 -5.09 12.38 -1.45
N TYR A 183 -5.28 13.65 -1.81
CA TYR A 183 -4.43 14.75 -1.33
C TYR A 183 -4.54 14.92 0.19
N GLU A 184 -5.74 14.98 0.76
CA GLU A 184 -5.96 15.08 2.22
C GLU A 184 -5.27 13.95 2.98
N THR A 185 -5.47 12.71 2.53
CA THR A 185 -4.86 11.52 3.11
C THR A 185 -3.33 11.57 3.02
N GLY A 186 -2.82 12.00 1.86
CA GLY A 186 -1.37 12.13 1.63
C GLY A 186 -0.73 13.18 2.55
N VAL A 187 -1.36 14.35 2.69
CA VAL A 187 -0.91 15.41 3.62
C VAL A 187 -0.86 14.90 5.04
N GLN A 188 -1.92 14.23 5.49
CA GLN A 188 -1.98 13.68 6.83
C GLN A 188 -0.82 12.70 7.08
N TYR A 189 -0.68 11.67 6.26
CA TYR A 189 0.32 10.63 6.51
C TYR A 189 1.76 11.09 6.27
N LEU A 190 1.99 11.99 5.30
CA LEU A 190 3.32 12.59 5.11
C LEU A 190 3.73 13.44 6.32
N GLY A 191 2.78 14.18 6.91
CA GLY A 191 3.02 14.98 8.11
C GLY A 191 3.30 14.13 9.37
N GLU A 192 2.83 12.88 9.41
CA GLU A 192 3.08 11.94 10.53
C GLU A 192 4.45 11.24 10.42
N ILE A 193 5.17 11.35 9.29
CA ILE A 193 6.45 10.67 9.11
C ILE A 193 7.53 11.32 9.98
N THR A 194 8.11 10.54 10.89
CA THR A 194 9.24 10.99 11.70
C THR A 194 10.56 10.68 10.97
N PRO A 195 11.33 11.70 10.56
CA PRO A 195 12.61 11.49 9.90
C PRO A 195 13.66 10.96 10.88
N LYS A 196 14.57 10.09 10.41
CA LYS A 196 15.65 9.52 11.22
C LYS A 196 16.87 10.45 11.34
N ASN A 197 17.01 11.36 10.38
CA ASN A 197 18.12 12.33 10.32
C ASN A 197 17.76 13.50 9.39
N ASP A 198 18.60 14.54 9.36
CA ASP A 198 18.38 15.75 8.58
C ASP A 198 18.34 15.51 7.06
N VAL A 199 19.03 14.49 6.55
CA VAL A 199 19.00 14.15 5.10
C VAL A 199 17.63 13.59 4.74
N GLU A 200 17.10 12.68 5.57
CA GLU A 200 15.76 12.14 5.40
C GLU A 200 14.70 13.24 5.56
N ALA A 201 14.86 14.14 6.54
CA ALA A 201 13.96 15.28 6.75
C ALA A 201 13.85 16.15 5.48
N ARG A 202 14.97 16.58 4.92
CA ARG A 202 14.99 17.37 3.65
C ARG A 202 14.39 16.60 2.47
N SER A 203 14.60 15.29 2.40
CA SER A 203 14.01 14.45 1.34
C SER A 203 12.49 14.36 1.48
N ILE A 204 11.97 14.24 2.69
CA ILE A 204 10.54 14.22 2.98
C ILE A 204 9.94 15.59 2.63
N GLU A 205 10.52 16.69 3.10
CA GLU A 205 10.10 18.05 2.82
C GLU A 205 10.01 18.33 1.31
N LYS A 206 11.05 17.93 0.56
CA LYS A 206 11.02 18.02 -0.89
C LYS A 206 9.86 17.22 -1.49
N THR A 207 9.63 16.02 -1.00
CA THR A 207 8.53 15.17 -1.51
C THR A 207 7.17 15.78 -1.19
N ILE A 208 7.00 16.40 -0.03
CA ILE A 208 5.77 17.13 0.33
C ILE A 208 5.56 18.30 -0.64
N THR A 209 6.60 19.08 -0.90
CA THR A 209 6.54 20.20 -1.87
C THR A 209 6.16 19.72 -3.27
N ASP A 210 6.78 18.64 -3.75
CA ASP A 210 6.49 18.06 -5.06
C ASP A 210 5.03 17.52 -5.10
N PHE A 211 4.57 16.86 -4.03
CA PHE A 211 3.21 16.33 -3.89
C PHE A 211 2.15 17.45 -3.93
N GLU A 212 2.36 18.52 -3.18
CA GLU A 212 1.50 19.69 -3.17
C GLU A 212 1.50 20.39 -4.53
N SER A 213 2.65 20.52 -5.18
CA SER A 213 2.78 21.12 -6.50
C SER A 213 1.97 20.36 -7.56
N VAL A 214 2.00 19.02 -7.55
CA VAL A 214 1.19 18.20 -8.46
C VAL A 214 -0.30 18.46 -8.27
N PHE A 215 -0.76 18.56 -7.03
CA PHE A 215 -2.15 18.84 -6.71
C PHE A 215 -2.57 20.26 -7.16
N ILE A 216 -1.81 21.30 -6.80
CA ILE A 216 -2.10 22.70 -7.14
C ILE A 216 -2.14 22.88 -8.66
N THR A 217 -1.14 22.36 -9.37
CA THR A 217 -1.05 22.52 -10.85
C THR A 217 -2.05 21.67 -11.62
N SER A 218 -2.73 20.75 -10.96
CA SER A 218 -3.75 19.90 -11.59
C SER A 218 -5.04 20.63 -11.96
N GLN A 219 -5.32 21.76 -11.30
CA GLN A 219 -6.60 22.50 -11.36
C GLN A 219 -7.80 21.68 -10.84
N VAL A 220 -7.57 20.54 -10.16
CA VAL A 220 -8.62 19.75 -9.47
C VAL A 220 -9.26 20.59 -8.38
N ALA A 221 -8.44 21.31 -7.62
CA ALA A 221 -8.86 22.23 -6.56
C ALA A 221 -9.24 23.59 -7.13
N SER A 222 -10.19 23.65 -8.07
CA SER A 222 -10.84 24.93 -8.40
C SER A 222 -11.65 25.42 -7.20
N CYS A 223 -11.81 26.74 -7.08
CA CYS A 223 -12.57 27.30 -5.97
C CYS A 223 -13.99 26.74 -5.89
N ASP A 224 -14.66 26.58 -7.04
CA ASP A 224 -16.00 26.01 -7.12
C ASP A 224 -16.05 24.56 -6.63
N ASN A 225 -15.05 23.74 -6.99
CA ASN A 225 -14.96 22.35 -6.53
C ASN A 225 -14.75 22.31 -5.01
N LEU A 226 -13.86 23.15 -4.47
CA LEU A 226 -13.59 23.19 -3.02
C LEU A 226 -14.82 23.66 -2.24
N ILE A 227 -15.52 24.69 -2.69
CA ILE A 227 -16.77 25.18 -2.08
C ILE A 227 -17.83 24.07 -2.11
N THR A 228 -18.04 23.44 -3.26
CA THR A 228 -19.05 22.37 -3.40
C THR A 228 -18.75 21.20 -2.46
N LEU A 229 -17.49 20.83 -2.31
CA LEU A 229 -17.06 19.69 -1.50
C LEU A 229 -17.13 19.99 0.01
N PHE A 230 -16.60 21.15 0.42
CA PHE A 230 -16.40 21.44 1.83
C PHE A 230 -17.59 22.09 2.52
N THR A 231 -18.46 22.83 1.81
CA THR A 231 -19.63 23.48 2.43
C THR A 231 -20.50 22.48 3.20
N PRO A 232 -20.99 21.37 2.62
CA PRO A 232 -21.83 20.45 3.36
C PRO A 232 -21.08 19.73 4.51
N ARG A 233 -19.77 19.52 4.37
CA ARG A 233 -18.96 18.91 5.43
C ARG A 233 -18.77 19.88 6.61
N TYR A 234 -18.52 21.14 6.33
CA TYR A 234 -18.37 22.19 7.36
C TYR A 234 -19.69 22.46 8.08
N GLU A 235 -20.80 22.58 7.35
CA GLU A 235 -22.13 22.76 7.93
C GLU A 235 -22.55 21.60 8.85
N ALA A 236 -22.13 20.37 8.54
CA ALA A 236 -22.40 19.19 9.37
C ALA A 236 -21.64 19.22 10.71
N ASP A 237 -20.44 19.79 10.77
CA ASP A 237 -19.61 19.90 11.97
C ASP A 237 -18.73 21.17 11.94
N PRO A 238 -19.30 22.37 12.23
CA PRO A 238 -18.58 23.64 12.16
C PRO A 238 -17.46 23.81 13.18
N GLN A 239 -17.39 22.93 14.21
CA GLN A 239 -16.35 22.96 15.23
C GLN A 239 -15.22 21.96 14.96
N ASN A 240 -15.20 21.32 13.80
CA ASN A 240 -14.14 20.39 13.42
C ASN A 240 -12.85 21.14 13.05
N LEU A 241 -11.91 21.17 13.98
CA LEU A 241 -10.65 21.88 13.81
C LEU A 241 -9.83 21.36 12.62
N GLU A 242 -9.73 20.05 12.45
CA GLU A 242 -8.93 19.46 11.37
C GLU A 242 -9.57 19.72 9.99
N LEU A 243 -10.88 19.60 9.88
CA LEU A 243 -11.60 19.99 8.66
C LEU A 243 -11.39 21.48 8.35
N SER A 244 -11.52 22.35 9.34
CA SER A 244 -11.32 23.80 9.16
C SER A 244 -9.89 24.13 8.72
N LYS A 245 -8.88 23.48 9.31
CA LYS A 245 -7.48 23.61 8.88
C LYS A 245 -7.29 23.17 7.42
N ASN A 246 -7.90 22.07 7.00
CA ASN A 246 -7.84 21.59 5.61
C ASN A 246 -8.51 22.57 4.64
N ILE A 247 -9.68 23.10 5.00
CA ILE A 247 -10.37 24.14 4.20
C ILE A 247 -9.46 25.36 4.01
N VAL A 248 -8.95 25.92 5.12
CA VAL A 248 -8.06 27.09 5.08
C VAL A 248 -6.83 26.80 4.21
N ARG A 249 -6.18 25.65 4.41
CA ARG A 249 -5.00 25.27 3.64
C ARG A 249 -5.29 25.17 2.14
N MET A 250 -6.32 24.43 1.75
CA MET A 250 -6.63 24.22 0.34
C MET A 250 -7.08 25.49 -0.36
N MET A 251 -7.96 26.24 0.28
CA MET A 251 -8.48 27.47 -0.32
C MET A 251 -7.42 28.58 -0.38
N SER A 252 -6.49 28.67 0.58
CA SER A 252 -5.38 29.64 0.51
C SER A 252 -4.34 29.31 -0.58
N LEU A 253 -4.25 28.05 -1.02
CA LEU A 253 -3.39 27.63 -2.14
C LEU A 253 -4.07 27.81 -3.50
N THR A 254 -5.38 28.11 -3.53
CA THR A 254 -6.17 28.24 -4.77
C THR A 254 -6.41 29.71 -5.06
N GLU A 255 -5.98 30.16 -6.23
CA GLU A 255 -6.11 31.57 -6.63
C GLU A 255 -7.57 32.04 -6.60
N GLY A 256 -7.83 33.17 -5.96
CA GLY A 256 -9.16 33.77 -5.84
C GLY A 256 -10.14 33.03 -4.92
N CYS A 257 -9.68 32.06 -4.12
CA CYS A 257 -10.56 31.23 -3.30
C CYS A 257 -10.61 31.63 -1.81
N MET A 258 -10.01 32.74 -1.43
CA MET A 258 -10.07 33.23 -0.05
C MET A 258 -11.23 34.20 0.22
N ASP A 259 -11.83 34.76 -0.82
CA ASP A 259 -12.92 35.73 -0.72
C ASP A 259 -14.29 35.04 -0.78
N ASN A 260 -14.61 34.25 0.25
CA ASN A 260 -15.93 33.61 0.40
C ASN A 260 -16.19 33.22 1.85
N ASP A 261 -17.48 33.02 2.17
CA ASP A 261 -17.94 32.75 3.53
C ASP A 261 -17.38 31.44 4.14
N LEU A 262 -17.20 30.39 3.34
CA LEU A 262 -16.68 29.12 3.83
C LEU A 262 -15.24 29.29 4.34
N PHE A 263 -14.40 29.99 3.57
CA PHE A 263 -13.02 30.26 3.99
C PHE A 263 -12.97 31.07 5.27
N LEU A 264 -13.71 32.19 5.32
CA LEU A 264 -13.74 33.05 6.50
C LEU A 264 -14.25 32.32 7.75
N ASN A 265 -15.31 31.53 7.62
CA ASN A 265 -15.85 30.73 8.72
C ASN A 265 -14.86 29.67 9.21
N ALA A 266 -14.17 28.99 8.30
CA ALA A 266 -13.15 28.01 8.65
C ALA A 266 -11.94 28.66 9.34
N VAL A 267 -11.48 29.82 8.87
CA VAL A 267 -10.42 30.61 9.54
C VAL A 267 -10.85 31.02 10.94
N GLN A 268 -12.08 31.49 11.11
CA GLN A 268 -12.63 31.88 12.41
C GLN A 268 -12.66 30.68 13.37
N THR A 269 -13.04 29.49 12.91
CA THR A 269 -13.02 28.26 13.70
C THR A 269 -11.59 27.90 14.14
N VAL A 270 -10.63 27.92 13.20
CA VAL A 270 -9.20 27.65 13.51
C VAL A 270 -8.68 28.67 14.54
N TYR A 271 -8.93 29.98 14.34
CA TYR A 271 -8.49 31.01 15.26
C TYR A 271 -9.10 30.87 16.66
N THR A 272 -10.37 30.47 16.74
CA THR A 272 -11.07 30.30 18.01
C THR A 272 -10.57 29.11 18.79
N LEU A 273 -10.32 27.99 18.12
CA LEU A 273 -9.93 26.72 18.74
C LEU A 273 -8.41 26.58 18.92
N GLU A 274 -7.63 27.16 18.02
CA GLU A 274 -6.16 27.14 18.04
C GLU A 274 -5.59 28.48 17.56
N PRO A 275 -5.61 29.51 18.42
CA PRO A 275 -5.14 30.87 18.07
C PRO A 275 -3.66 30.85 17.65
N SER A 276 -3.38 31.45 16.49
CA SER A 276 -2.02 31.59 15.96
C SER A 276 -1.86 32.90 15.18
N HIS A 277 -0.62 33.35 14.97
CA HIS A 277 -0.36 34.51 14.09
C HIS A 277 -0.85 34.28 12.66
N THR A 278 -0.73 33.04 12.16
CA THR A 278 -1.16 32.66 10.81
C THR A 278 -2.67 32.72 10.68
N SER A 279 -3.44 32.16 11.63
CA SER A 279 -4.90 32.24 11.62
C SER A 279 -5.41 33.66 11.80
N ALA A 280 -4.73 34.50 12.63
CA ALA A 280 -5.04 35.91 12.75
C ALA A 280 -4.80 36.69 11.44
N TYR A 281 -3.73 36.37 10.70
CA TYR A 281 -3.41 37.04 9.41
C TYR A 281 -4.54 36.91 8.39
N TYR A 282 -5.20 35.77 8.31
CA TYR A 282 -6.31 35.56 7.36
C TYR A 282 -7.64 36.21 7.78
N LEU A 283 -7.74 36.73 9.00
CA LEU A 283 -8.94 37.43 9.51
C LEU A 283 -8.90 38.96 9.25
N TYR A 284 -7.72 39.50 8.90
CA TYR A 284 -7.48 40.92 8.66
C TYR A 284 -6.99 41.18 7.23
#